data_d35e60f32fe4c70abb595bf30204ce87
#
_entry.id   d35e60f32fe4c70abb595bf30204ce87
#
_cell.length_a   1.000
_cell.length_b   1.000
_cell.length_c   1.000
_cell.angle_alpha   90.00
_cell.angle_beta   90.00
_cell.angle_gamma   90.00
#
_symmetry.space_group_name_H-M   'P 1'
#
loop_
_entity.id
_entity.type
_entity.pdbx_description
1 polymer ?
#
loop_
_entity_poly.entity_id
_entity_poly.type
_entity_poly.pdbx_seq_one_letter_code
_entity_poly.pdbx_strand_id
1 'polypeptide(L)'
;MTEQPARSLLLVHAHPDDESINNGATMARYTAEGARVTLVTCTLGELGEVIPPELAHLSGDALGEHRLGELAAAMSELGVTDFRQLGGPGRYRDSGMMGLPDNDDPACFWQADVDEAAAHLLDVILEVRPQVLVTYDADGGYGHPDHIQAHRVAVRAAELAADAGRPIPRVYFNRMPRPVAEEAFGRLRAELPGLPFTETAAVGDVPGVVAENRITAEIDGTAYAAAKAAAMRAHATQIEVAPDEASFALSNELAQPLFTTEYYELAGGATGAGRVSDLFAGAEETS
;
A
#
# COMPACT_ATOMS: atom_id res chain seq x y z
N MET A 1 20.27 -28.45 12.61
CA MET A 1 20.07 -27.08 12.13
C MET A 1 18.57 -26.93 12.05
N THR A 2 17.94 -26.22 12.98
CA THR A 2 16.51 -25.87 12.87
C THR A 2 16.38 -24.88 11.72
N GLU A 3 15.68 -25.26 10.65
CA GLU A 3 15.30 -24.33 9.59
C GLU A 3 14.58 -23.14 10.25
N GLN A 4 15.11 -21.92 10.06
CA GLN A 4 14.35 -20.73 10.44
C GLN A 4 13.03 -20.74 9.66
N PRO A 5 11.91 -20.44 10.32
CA PRO A 5 10.63 -20.36 9.60
C PRO A 5 10.78 -19.35 8.45
N ALA A 6 10.28 -19.72 7.27
CA ALA A 6 10.33 -18.84 6.11
C ALA A 6 9.63 -17.52 6.45
N ARG A 7 10.30 -16.39 6.20
CA ARG A 7 9.74 -15.05 6.41
C ARG A 7 8.46 -14.89 5.59
N SER A 8 7.40 -14.37 6.20
CA SER A 8 6.10 -14.15 5.56
C SER A 8 5.57 -12.75 5.88
N LEU A 9 5.40 -11.94 4.84
CA LEU A 9 4.89 -10.57 4.87
C LEU A 9 3.53 -10.54 4.20
N LEU A 10 2.53 -9.95 4.87
CA LEU A 10 1.21 -9.70 4.32
C LEU A 10 1.00 -8.18 4.23
N LEU A 11 0.61 -7.70 3.04
CA LEU A 11 0.21 -6.32 2.83
C LEU A 11 -1.29 -6.26 2.53
N VAL A 12 -1.97 -5.27 3.10
CA VAL A 12 -3.41 -5.03 2.87
C VAL A 12 -3.59 -3.62 2.38
N HIS A 13 -4.03 -3.48 1.13
CA HIS A 13 -4.26 -2.22 0.44
C HIS A 13 -5.69 -2.10 -0.06
N ALA A 14 -6.17 -0.88 -0.24
CA ALA A 14 -7.53 -0.61 -0.69
C ALA A 14 -7.69 -0.90 -2.18
N HIS A 15 -6.81 -0.35 -3.02
CA HIS A 15 -6.92 -0.39 -4.47
C HIS A 15 -5.66 -0.97 -5.13
N PRO A 16 -5.77 -1.51 -6.34
CA PRO A 16 -4.61 -1.77 -7.20
C PRO A 16 -3.89 -0.45 -7.53
N ASP A 17 -2.65 -0.28 -7.14
CA ASP A 17 -1.69 0.83 -7.27
C ASP A 17 -1.11 1.27 -5.92
N ASP A 18 -1.89 1.27 -4.85
CA ASP A 18 -1.45 1.67 -3.51
C ASP A 18 -0.21 0.91 -3.03
N GLU A 19 -0.15 -0.38 -3.33
CA GLU A 19 0.98 -1.25 -2.95
C GLU A 19 2.28 -0.82 -3.64
N SER A 20 2.18 -0.44 -4.91
CA SER A 20 3.34 0.00 -5.71
C SER A 20 3.84 1.37 -5.24
N ILE A 21 2.92 2.30 -4.95
CA ILE A 21 3.22 3.64 -4.45
C ILE A 21 3.85 3.57 -3.05
N ASN A 22 3.20 2.87 -2.12
CA ASN A 22 3.56 2.92 -0.70
C ASN A 22 4.64 1.90 -0.32
N ASN A 23 4.69 0.71 -0.96
CA ASN A 23 5.47 -0.43 -0.51
C ASN A 23 6.23 -1.16 -1.63
N GLY A 24 6.25 -0.64 -2.86
CA GLY A 24 6.84 -1.33 -4.00
C GLY A 24 8.30 -1.72 -3.77
N ALA A 25 9.11 -0.82 -3.21
CA ALA A 25 10.52 -1.10 -2.94
C ALA A 25 10.70 -2.13 -1.81
N THR A 26 9.90 -2.07 -0.75
CA THR A 26 9.87 -3.06 0.34
C THR A 26 9.45 -4.43 -0.17
N MET A 27 8.40 -4.51 -0.98
CA MET A 27 7.92 -5.77 -1.56
C MET A 27 9.00 -6.41 -2.43
N ALA A 28 9.61 -5.65 -3.35
CA ALA A 28 10.69 -6.14 -4.21
C ALA A 28 11.90 -6.61 -3.40
N ARG A 29 12.30 -5.86 -2.36
CA ARG A 29 13.40 -6.23 -1.47
C ARG A 29 13.14 -7.56 -0.77
N TYR A 30 12.01 -7.70 -0.07
CA TYR A 30 11.74 -8.93 0.69
C TYR A 30 11.50 -10.14 -0.22
N THR A 31 10.91 -9.95 -1.40
CA THR A 31 10.80 -11.02 -2.40
C THR A 31 12.18 -11.49 -2.86
N ALA A 32 13.10 -10.56 -3.18
CA ALA A 32 14.47 -10.88 -3.56
C ALA A 32 15.28 -11.54 -2.43
N GLU A 33 14.99 -11.20 -1.17
CA GLU A 33 15.55 -11.85 0.02
C GLU A 33 14.94 -13.24 0.32
N GLY A 34 13.95 -13.69 -0.49
CA GLY A 34 13.32 -15.01 -0.36
C GLY A 34 12.19 -15.07 0.66
N ALA A 35 11.65 -13.94 1.11
CA ALA A 35 10.44 -13.93 1.93
C ALA A 35 9.21 -14.24 1.06
N ARG A 36 8.22 -14.92 1.65
CA ARG A 36 6.88 -14.97 1.07
C ARG A 36 6.22 -13.61 1.23
N VAL A 37 5.90 -12.95 0.13
CA VAL A 37 5.16 -11.69 0.11
C VAL A 37 3.76 -11.97 -0.43
N THR A 38 2.73 -11.66 0.36
CA THR A 38 1.32 -11.78 -0.03
C THR A 38 0.69 -10.40 -0.01
N LEU A 39 0.00 -10.04 -1.08
CA LEU A 39 -0.79 -8.82 -1.19
C LEU A 39 -2.28 -9.15 -1.14
N VAL A 40 -3.05 -8.34 -0.41
CA VAL A 40 -4.52 -8.33 -0.50
C VAL A 40 -4.96 -6.92 -0.85
N THR A 41 -5.67 -6.74 -1.97
CA THR A 41 -6.42 -5.52 -2.31
C THR A 41 -7.88 -5.69 -1.94
N CYS A 42 -8.53 -4.62 -1.46
CA CYS A 42 -9.90 -4.73 -0.95
C CYS A 42 -10.95 -4.55 -2.02
N THR A 43 -10.72 -3.64 -2.98
CA THR A 43 -11.58 -3.35 -4.14
C THR A 43 -10.80 -3.47 -5.44
N LEU A 44 -11.44 -3.22 -6.56
CA LEU A 44 -10.79 -3.17 -7.87
C LEU A 44 -10.47 -1.73 -8.33
N GLY A 45 -10.83 -0.72 -7.52
CA GLY A 45 -10.64 0.68 -7.84
C GLY A 45 -11.48 1.15 -9.02
N GLU A 46 -12.74 0.74 -9.09
CA GLU A 46 -13.65 0.92 -10.23
C GLU A 46 -14.03 2.38 -10.47
N LEU A 47 -13.81 3.26 -9.48
CA LEU A 47 -14.10 4.69 -9.55
C LEU A 47 -12.86 5.55 -9.83
N GLY A 48 -11.71 4.93 -10.11
CA GLY A 48 -10.49 5.64 -10.47
C GLY A 48 -10.65 6.47 -11.75
N GLU A 49 -9.97 7.62 -11.79
CA GLU A 49 -9.91 8.46 -12.99
C GLU A 49 -8.83 7.93 -13.94
N VAL A 50 -9.20 7.74 -15.21
CA VAL A 50 -8.30 7.16 -16.23
C VAL A 50 -7.43 8.22 -16.87
N ILE A 51 -6.11 8.11 -16.72
CA ILE A 51 -5.12 9.07 -17.26
C ILE A 51 -5.00 8.98 -18.80
N PRO A 52 -4.75 7.77 -19.42
CA PRO A 52 -4.53 7.69 -20.86
C PRO A 52 -5.81 7.98 -21.65
N PRO A 53 -5.80 8.97 -22.60
CA PRO A 53 -7.01 9.30 -23.38
C PRO A 53 -7.57 8.14 -24.17
N GLU A 54 -6.72 7.22 -24.65
CA GLU A 54 -7.14 6.03 -25.40
C GLU A 54 -7.91 5.01 -24.54
N LEU A 55 -7.74 5.05 -23.23
CA LEU A 55 -8.43 4.22 -22.24
C LEU A 55 -9.57 4.95 -21.52
N ALA A 56 -9.84 6.22 -21.84
CA ALA A 56 -10.87 7.04 -21.20
C ALA A 56 -12.31 6.47 -21.33
N HIS A 57 -12.51 5.45 -22.18
CA HIS A 57 -13.76 4.72 -22.29
C HIS A 57 -13.97 3.68 -21.17
N LEU A 58 -12.93 3.35 -20.38
CA LEU A 58 -13.03 2.42 -19.27
C LEU A 58 -13.63 3.12 -18.04
N SER A 59 -14.62 2.48 -17.45
CA SER A 59 -15.26 2.95 -16.21
C SER A 59 -15.98 1.80 -15.50
N GLY A 60 -16.20 1.93 -14.20
CA GLY A 60 -16.91 0.92 -13.42
C GLY A 60 -16.26 -0.46 -13.53
N ASP A 61 -17.07 -1.50 -13.73
CA ASP A 61 -16.60 -2.90 -13.79
C ASP A 61 -15.54 -3.12 -14.87
N ALA A 62 -15.64 -2.46 -16.02
CA ALA A 62 -14.67 -2.57 -17.11
C ALA A 62 -13.29 -1.99 -16.71
N LEU A 63 -13.27 -0.91 -15.94
CA LEU A 63 -12.04 -0.35 -15.38
C LEU A 63 -11.47 -1.29 -14.31
N GLY A 64 -12.30 -1.79 -13.39
CA GLY A 64 -11.87 -2.73 -12.35
C GLY A 64 -11.25 -4.00 -12.94
N GLU A 65 -11.86 -4.59 -13.97
CA GLU A 65 -11.31 -5.75 -14.68
C GLU A 65 -9.96 -5.43 -15.35
N HIS A 66 -9.84 -4.25 -15.98
CA HIS A 66 -8.59 -3.79 -16.58
C HIS A 66 -7.47 -3.65 -15.53
N ARG A 67 -7.79 -3.03 -14.38
CA ARG A 67 -6.85 -2.81 -13.28
C ARG A 67 -6.34 -4.10 -12.63
N LEU A 68 -7.08 -5.20 -12.70
CA LEU A 68 -6.56 -6.52 -12.32
C LEU A 68 -5.39 -6.96 -13.20
N GLY A 69 -5.44 -6.64 -14.50
CA GLY A 69 -4.33 -6.88 -15.42
C GLY A 69 -3.11 -6.01 -15.11
N GLU A 70 -3.34 -4.74 -14.78
CA GLU A 70 -2.28 -3.81 -14.34
C GLU A 70 -1.63 -4.29 -13.04
N LEU A 71 -2.44 -4.70 -12.05
CA LEU A 71 -1.94 -5.27 -10.80
C LEU A 71 -1.08 -6.52 -11.04
N ALA A 72 -1.52 -7.42 -11.91
CA ALA A 72 -0.76 -8.63 -12.23
C ALA A 72 0.61 -8.28 -12.87
N ALA A 73 0.65 -7.28 -13.75
CA ALA A 73 1.89 -6.79 -14.34
C ALA A 73 2.79 -6.13 -13.27
N ALA A 74 2.23 -5.28 -12.39
CA ALA A 74 2.97 -4.66 -11.30
C ALA A 74 3.57 -5.72 -10.34
N MET A 75 2.79 -6.72 -9.95
CA MET A 75 3.27 -7.82 -9.11
C MET A 75 4.41 -8.61 -9.76
N SER A 76 4.36 -8.80 -11.07
CA SER A 76 5.46 -9.42 -11.83
C SER A 76 6.76 -8.62 -11.73
N GLU A 77 6.69 -7.28 -11.81
CA GLU A 77 7.87 -6.40 -11.68
C GLU A 77 8.48 -6.44 -10.27
N LEU A 78 7.64 -6.61 -9.25
CA LEU A 78 8.06 -6.74 -7.86
C LEU A 78 8.46 -8.18 -7.45
N GLY A 79 8.27 -9.15 -8.35
CA GLY A 79 8.52 -10.58 -8.10
C GLY A 79 7.50 -11.23 -7.15
N VAL A 80 6.35 -10.60 -6.92
CA VAL A 80 5.29 -11.10 -6.03
C VAL A 80 4.37 -12.04 -6.81
N THR A 81 4.16 -13.24 -6.28
CA THR A 81 3.34 -14.28 -6.94
C THR A 81 2.03 -14.59 -6.23
N ASP A 82 1.87 -14.11 -4.98
CA ASP A 82 0.66 -14.32 -4.17
C ASP A 82 -0.03 -12.97 -3.96
N PHE A 83 -1.03 -12.66 -4.78
CA PHE A 83 -1.85 -11.47 -4.65
C PHE A 83 -3.32 -11.83 -4.85
N ARG A 84 -4.18 -11.24 -4.03
CA ARG A 84 -5.57 -11.65 -3.86
C ARG A 84 -6.48 -10.43 -3.70
N GLN A 85 -7.77 -10.59 -4.02
CA GLN A 85 -8.83 -9.65 -3.69
C GLN A 85 -9.58 -10.14 -2.46
N LEU A 86 -9.86 -9.24 -1.53
CA LEU A 86 -10.54 -9.53 -0.27
C LEU A 86 -11.94 -10.11 -0.52
N GLY A 87 -12.18 -11.34 -0.04
CA GLY A 87 -13.44 -12.06 -0.27
C GLY A 87 -13.67 -12.53 -1.71
N GLY A 88 -12.71 -12.32 -2.62
CA GLY A 88 -12.78 -12.62 -4.06
C GLY A 88 -12.99 -11.37 -4.91
N PRO A 89 -12.69 -11.43 -6.23
CA PRO A 89 -12.77 -10.28 -7.12
C PRO A 89 -14.18 -9.65 -7.14
N GLY A 90 -14.25 -8.31 -6.93
CA GLY A 90 -15.50 -7.57 -6.95
C GLY A 90 -16.45 -7.83 -5.78
N ARG A 91 -15.99 -8.51 -4.71
CA ARG A 91 -16.81 -8.68 -3.49
C ARG A 91 -17.19 -7.33 -2.89
N TYR A 92 -16.28 -6.41 -2.85
CA TYR A 92 -16.46 -5.05 -2.38
C TYR A 92 -16.14 -4.08 -3.51
N ARG A 93 -16.99 -3.07 -3.69
CA ARG A 93 -16.79 -2.02 -4.70
C ARG A 93 -16.01 -0.86 -4.11
N ASP A 94 -15.32 -0.13 -4.99
CA ASP A 94 -14.70 1.15 -4.66
C ASP A 94 -15.77 2.13 -4.15
N SER A 95 -15.44 2.84 -3.07
CA SER A 95 -16.34 3.79 -2.41
C SER A 95 -16.21 5.22 -2.95
N GLY A 96 -15.18 5.49 -3.76
CA GLY A 96 -14.82 6.84 -4.16
C GLY A 96 -14.32 7.70 -3.01
N MET A 97 -14.07 8.97 -3.28
CA MET A 97 -13.60 9.92 -2.28
C MET A 97 -14.66 10.21 -1.21
N MET A 98 -14.20 10.52 0.01
CA MET A 98 -15.08 10.83 1.14
C MET A 98 -16.07 11.95 0.80
N GLY A 99 -17.35 11.70 1.06
CA GLY A 99 -18.45 12.64 0.84
C GLY A 99 -19.09 12.56 -0.55
N LEU A 100 -18.64 11.65 -1.43
CA LEU A 100 -19.32 11.37 -2.69
C LEU A 100 -20.57 10.50 -2.46
N PRO A 101 -21.59 10.58 -3.37
CA PRO A 101 -22.78 9.73 -3.30
C PRO A 101 -22.48 8.23 -3.31
N ASP A 102 -21.38 7.82 -3.93
CA ASP A 102 -20.93 6.42 -3.99
C ASP A 102 -20.64 5.83 -2.61
N ASN A 103 -20.34 6.66 -1.60
CA ASN A 103 -20.19 6.22 -0.23
C ASN A 103 -21.46 5.62 0.38
N ASP A 104 -22.63 5.91 -0.17
CA ASP A 104 -23.94 5.40 0.28
C ASP A 104 -24.35 4.11 -0.46
N ASP A 105 -23.60 3.65 -1.45
CA ASP A 105 -23.85 2.37 -2.14
C ASP A 105 -23.62 1.21 -1.13
N PRO A 106 -24.64 0.38 -0.87
CA PRO A 106 -24.49 -0.75 0.04
C PRO A 106 -23.48 -1.82 -0.41
N ALA A 107 -23.07 -1.80 -1.68
CA ALA A 107 -22.04 -2.69 -2.21
C ALA A 107 -20.61 -2.12 -2.06
N CYS A 108 -20.45 -0.84 -1.72
CA CYS A 108 -19.13 -0.24 -1.56
C CYS A 108 -18.42 -0.73 -0.29
N PHE A 109 -17.10 -0.72 -0.32
CA PHE A 109 -16.29 -1.25 0.77
C PHE A 109 -16.47 -0.45 2.07
N TRP A 110 -16.73 0.85 1.98
CA TRP A 110 -17.01 1.70 3.12
C TRP A 110 -18.24 1.27 3.93
N GLN A 111 -19.25 0.69 3.27
CA GLN A 111 -20.47 0.18 3.90
C GLN A 111 -20.36 -1.27 4.36
N ALA A 112 -19.26 -1.95 4.04
CA ALA A 112 -19.08 -3.35 4.43
C ALA A 112 -19.00 -3.51 5.95
N ASP A 113 -19.61 -4.58 6.47
CA ASP A 113 -19.44 -4.98 7.86
C ASP A 113 -17.98 -5.36 8.11
N VAL A 114 -17.36 -4.71 9.09
CA VAL A 114 -15.93 -4.89 9.40
C VAL A 114 -15.63 -6.32 9.87
N ASP A 115 -16.51 -6.94 10.65
CA ASP A 115 -16.28 -8.29 11.15
C ASP A 115 -16.42 -9.33 10.01
N GLU A 116 -17.35 -9.13 9.06
CA GLU A 116 -17.46 -9.96 7.87
C GLU A 116 -16.21 -9.83 6.99
N ALA A 117 -15.81 -8.61 6.67
CA ALA A 117 -14.63 -8.36 5.84
C ALA A 117 -13.35 -8.86 6.51
N ALA A 118 -13.23 -8.69 7.83
CA ALA A 118 -12.10 -9.19 8.61
C ALA A 118 -12.06 -10.73 8.65
N ALA A 119 -13.21 -11.41 8.59
CA ALA A 119 -13.23 -12.87 8.52
C ALA A 119 -12.62 -13.38 7.20
N HIS A 120 -12.88 -12.72 6.06
CA HIS A 120 -12.21 -13.06 4.80
C HIS A 120 -10.68 -12.86 4.87
N LEU A 121 -10.22 -11.79 5.53
CA LEU A 121 -8.79 -11.56 5.72
C LEU A 121 -8.18 -12.54 6.72
N LEU A 122 -8.92 -12.95 7.75
CA LEU A 122 -8.49 -13.98 8.70
C LEU A 122 -8.20 -15.30 8.00
N ASP A 123 -9.02 -15.71 7.03
CA ASP A 123 -8.77 -16.94 6.26
C ASP A 123 -7.40 -16.87 5.56
N VAL A 124 -7.07 -15.71 4.97
CA VAL A 124 -5.74 -15.47 4.37
C VAL A 124 -4.64 -15.54 5.43
N ILE A 125 -4.82 -14.86 6.58
CA ILE A 125 -3.84 -14.85 7.69
C ILE A 125 -3.56 -16.27 8.19
N LEU A 126 -4.60 -17.09 8.38
CA LEU A 126 -4.46 -18.46 8.86
C LEU A 126 -3.74 -19.37 7.85
N GLU A 127 -3.91 -19.11 6.55
CA GLU A 127 -3.22 -19.82 5.48
C GLU A 127 -1.74 -19.40 5.37
N VAL A 128 -1.47 -18.08 5.24
CA VAL A 128 -0.12 -17.59 4.95
C VAL A 128 0.76 -17.41 6.19
N ARG A 129 0.13 -17.33 7.37
CA ARG A 129 0.78 -17.19 8.69
C ARG A 129 1.84 -16.08 8.70
N PRO A 130 1.45 -14.83 8.46
CA PRO A 130 2.41 -13.75 8.35
C PRO A 130 3.03 -13.43 9.71
N GLN A 131 4.34 -13.17 9.73
CA GLN A 131 5.01 -12.57 10.88
C GLN A 131 4.89 -11.05 10.88
N VAL A 132 4.66 -10.47 9.70
CA VAL A 132 4.51 -9.04 9.51
C VAL A 132 3.25 -8.77 8.69
N LEU A 133 2.42 -7.82 9.16
CA LEU A 133 1.30 -7.26 8.43
C LEU A 133 1.55 -5.76 8.24
N VAL A 134 1.34 -5.26 7.02
CA VAL A 134 1.44 -3.84 6.68
C VAL A 134 0.10 -3.35 6.13
N THR A 135 -0.37 -2.20 6.59
CA THR A 135 -1.57 -1.52 6.08
C THR A 135 -1.48 0.00 6.31
N TYR A 136 -2.56 0.72 6.06
CA TYR A 136 -2.67 2.16 6.36
C TYR A 136 -2.80 2.43 7.86
N ASP A 137 -2.69 3.70 8.23
CA ASP A 137 -3.08 4.20 9.55
C ASP A 137 -4.61 4.33 9.68
N ALA A 138 -5.05 4.75 10.88
CA ALA A 138 -6.47 4.89 11.19
C ALA A 138 -7.20 5.96 10.36
N ASP A 139 -6.46 6.92 9.80
CA ASP A 139 -6.98 7.99 8.96
C ASP A 139 -6.89 7.62 7.46
N GLY A 140 -6.42 6.40 7.13
CA GLY A 140 -6.24 5.94 5.75
C GLY A 140 -5.20 6.74 4.96
N GLY A 141 -4.24 7.36 5.66
CA GLY A 141 -3.21 8.20 5.08
C GLY A 141 -3.67 9.61 4.72
N TYR A 142 -4.76 9.77 3.97
CA TYR A 142 -5.31 11.07 3.53
C TYR A 142 -6.85 11.14 3.58
N GLY A 143 -7.49 10.19 4.23
CA GLY A 143 -8.93 10.23 4.49
C GLY A 143 -9.81 9.55 3.43
N HIS A 144 -9.23 8.73 2.53
CA HIS A 144 -10.05 7.92 1.62
C HIS A 144 -10.86 6.88 2.41
N PRO A 145 -12.18 6.73 2.15
CA PRO A 145 -13.03 5.78 2.89
C PRO A 145 -12.47 4.36 2.86
N ASP A 146 -12.05 3.87 1.70
CA ASP A 146 -11.56 2.50 1.55
C ASP A 146 -10.22 2.27 2.24
N HIS A 147 -9.34 3.28 2.34
CA HIS A 147 -8.11 3.17 3.10
C HIS A 147 -8.38 3.07 4.60
N ILE A 148 -9.34 3.88 5.11
CA ILE A 148 -9.79 3.81 6.50
C ILE A 148 -10.41 2.43 6.78
N GLN A 149 -11.21 1.93 5.86
CA GLN A 149 -11.87 0.63 5.99
C GLN A 149 -10.86 -0.52 5.91
N ALA A 150 -9.88 -0.45 5.01
CA ALA A 150 -8.79 -1.43 4.92
C ALA A 150 -7.99 -1.50 6.23
N HIS A 151 -7.69 -0.34 6.85
CA HIS A 151 -7.10 -0.30 8.17
C HIS A 151 -7.97 -1.01 9.22
N ARG A 152 -9.28 -0.67 9.30
CA ARG A 152 -10.20 -1.28 10.27
C ARG A 152 -10.28 -2.79 10.11
N VAL A 153 -10.40 -3.25 8.87
CA VAL A 153 -10.46 -4.68 8.54
C VAL A 153 -9.16 -5.40 8.88
N ALA A 154 -8.01 -4.81 8.55
CA ALA A 154 -6.71 -5.41 8.83
C ALA A 154 -6.42 -5.52 10.33
N VAL A 155 -6.72 -4.47 11.10
CA VAL A 155 -6.56 -4.48 12.57
C VAL A 155 -7.51 -5.50 13.19
N ARG A 156 -8.77 -5.52 12.76
CA ARG A 156 -9.77 -6.48 13.26
C ARG A 156 -9.40 -7.92 12.93
N ALA A 157 -8.90 -8.19 11.74
CA ALA A 157 -8.44 -9.53 11.37
C ALA A 157 -7.22 -9.98 12.19
N ALA A 158 -6.31 -9.05 12.53
CA ALA A 158 -5.19 -9.35 13.42
C ALA A 158 -5.66 -9.69 14.86
N GLU A 159 -6.68 -9.00 15.38
CA GLU A 159 -7.32 -9.35 16.66
C GLU A 159 -7.95 -10.75 16.61
N LEU A 160 -8.74 -11.04 15.59
CA LEU A 160 -9.36 -12.35 15.40
C LEU A 160 -8.32 -13.48 15.26
N ALA A 161 -7.20 -13.21 14.60
CA ALA A 161 -6.08 -14.15 14.52
C ALA A 161 -5.45 -14.41 15.90
N ALA A 162 -5.31 -13.38 16.72
CA ALA A 162 -4.82 -13.53 18.10
C ALA A 162 -5.80 -14.35 18.97
N ASP A 163 -7.09 -14.10 18.86
CA ASP A 163 -8.15 -14.87 19.54
C ASP A 163 -8.15 -16.34 19.11
N ALA A 164 -7.79 -16.62 17.84
CA ALA A 164 -7.62 -17.96 17.31
C ALA A 164 -6.26 -18.61 17.70
N GLY A 165 -5.46 -17.99 18.55
CA GLY A 165 -4.14 -18.47 18.97
C GLY A 165 -3.06 -18.34 17.87
N ARG A 166 -3.24 -17.41 16.95
CA ARG A 166 -2.32 -17.14 15.82
C ARG A 166 -2.03 -15.64 15.71
N PRO A 167 -1.49 -15.00 16.79
CA PRO A 167 -1.20 -13.57 16.73
C PRO A 167 -0.18 -13.25 15.65
N ILE A 168 -0.31 -12.09 15.01
CA ILE A 168 0.68 -11.56 14.08
C ILE A 168 1.73 -10.81 14.92
N PRO A 169 3.01 -11.22 14.89
CA PRO A 169 4.04 -10.64 15.75
C PRO A 169 4.27 -9.14 15.53
N ARG A 170 4.12 -8.65 14.29
CA ARG A 170 4.38 -7.26 13.91
C ARG A 170 3.28 -6.75 12.98
N VAL A 171 2.61 -5.68 13.40
CA VAL A 171 1.65 -4.94 12.55
C VAL A 171 2.20 -3.54 12.36
N TYR A 172 2.37 -3.11 11.11
CA TYR A 172 2.91 -1.80 10.76
C TYR A 172 1.92 -0.98 9.96
N PHE A 173 1.97 0.33 10.16
CA PHE A 173 1.26 1.31 9.36
C PHE A 173 2.23 2.05 8.44
N ASN A 174 1.84 2.27 7.19
CA ASN A 174 2.58 3.10 6.25
C ASN A 174 2.67 4.52 6.79
N ARG A 175 3.87 5.11 6.75
CA ARG A 175 4.14 6.47 7.20
C ARG A 175 5.14 7.18 6.31
N MET A 176 5.11 8.50 6.36
CA MET A 176 6.11 9.35 5.73
C MET A 176 6.60 10.39 6.75
N PRO A 177 7.90 10.40 7.10
CA PRO A 177 8.44 11.43 8.00
C PRO A 177 8.37 12.81 7.32
N ARG A 178 7.75 13.78 7.98
CA ARG A 178 7.58 15.14 7.44
C ARG A 178 8.89 15.77 6.92
N PRO A 179 10.04 15.72 7.64
CA PRO A 179 11.28 16.29 7.14
C PRO A 179 11.75 15.68 5.82
N VAL A 180 11.58 14.37 5.65
CA VAL A 180 11.93 13.66 4.41
C VAL A 180 11.04 14.11 3.26
N ALA A 181 9.73 14.20 3.49
CA ALA A 181 8.80 14.69 2.48
C ALA A 181 9.13 16.14 2.10
N GLU A 182 9.33 17.04 3.07
CA GLU A 182 9.65 18.46 2.83
C GLU A 182 10.92 18.61 2.00
N GLU A 183 11.98 17.86 2.29
CA GLU A 183 13.23 17.87 1.53
C GLU A 183 13.02 17.35 0.10
N ALA A 184 12.32 16.23 -0.08
CA ALA A 184 12.08 15.64 -1.39
C ALA A 184 11.23 16.55 -2.28
N PHE A 185 10.16 17.16 -1.75
CA PHE A 185 9.37 18.15 -2.48
C PHE A 185 10.13 19.44 -2.75
N GLY A 186 11.07 19.83 -1.88
CA GLY A 186 11.97 20.94 -2.12
C GLY A 186 12.86 20.70 -3.35
N ARG A 187 13.43 19.51 -3.48
CA ARG A 187 14.21 19.09 -4.67
C ARG A 187 13.32 19.03 -5.91
N LEU A 188 12.18 18.34 -5.83
CA LEU A 188 11.25 18.19 -6.95
C LEU A 188 10.82 19.53 -7.54
N ARG A 189 10.49 20.53 -6.70
CA ARG A 189 10.14 21.88 -7.17
C ARG A 189 11.26 22.57 -7.92
N ALA A 190 12.52 22.33 -7.56
CA ALA A 190 13.67 22.88 -8.27
C ALA A 190 13.88 22.22 -9.64
N GLU A 191 13.51 20.94 -9.79
CA GLU A 191 13.67 20.12 -11.00
C GLU A 191 12.44 20.18 -11.92
N LEU A 192 11.30 20.69 -11.43
CA LEU A 192 10.01 20.70 -12.13
C LEU A 192 10.06 21.24 -13.58
N PRO A 193 10.86 22.27 -13.93
CA PRO A 193 10.95 22.77 -15.32
C PRO A 193 11.44 21.72 -16.35
N GLY A 194 12.07 20.64 -15.89
CA GLY A 194 12.56 19.54 -16.74
C GLY A 194 11.64 18.32 -16.78
N LEU A 195 10.54 18.33 -16.05
CA LEU A 195 9.60 17.22 -15.90
C LEU A 195 8.35 17.40 -16.80
N PRO A 196 7.60 16.36 -17.08
CA PRO A 196 6.34 16.45 -17.84
C PRO A 196 5.20 17.12 -17.06
N PHE A 197 5.39 17.38 -15.77
CA PHE A 197 4.38 17.93 -14.86
C PHE A 197 4.52 19.45 -14.72
N THR A 198 3.42 20.14 -14.46
CA THR A 198 3.40 21.62 -14.36
C THR A 198 3.43 22.12 -12.93
N GLU A 199 2.95 21.33 -11.98
CA GLU A 199 2.84 21.66 -10.56
C GLU A 199 3.26 20.48 -9.68
N THR A 200 3.57 20.75 -8.40
CA THR A 200 3.82 19.69 -7.40
C THR A 200 2.66 19.61 -6.43
N ALA A 201 2.37 18.40 -5.96
CA ALA A 201 1.50 18.23 -4.80
C ALA A 201 2.10 18.94 -3.55
N ALA A 202 1.28 19.20 -2.55
CA ALA A 202 1.76 19.68 -1.27
C ALA A 202 2.22 18.52 -0.39
N VAL A 203 3.14 18.78 0.54
CA VAL A 203 3.59 17.76 1.51
C VAL A 203 2.42 17.15 2.30
N GLY A 204 1.35 17.96 2.53
CA GLY A 204 0.15 17.49 3.22
C GLY A 204 -0.71 16.52 2.43
N ASP A 205 -0.50 16.44 1.10
CA ASP A 205 -1.24 15.52 0.22
C ASP A 205 -0.59 14.11 0.19
N VAL A 206 0.64 13.99 0.70
CA VAL A 206 1.31 12.69 0.81
C VAL A 206 0.65 11.87 1.91
N PRO A 207 0.22 10.64 1.61
CA PRO A 207 -0.41 9.79 2.62
C PRO A 207 0.48 9.52 3.83
N GLY A 208 -0.11 9.60 5.03
CA GLY A 208 0.55 9.19 6.26
C GLY A 208 1.72 10.07 6.73
N VAL A 209 1.80 11.35 6.32
CA VAL A 209 2.83 12.27 6.79
C VAL A 209 2.71 12.54 8.28
N VAL A 210 3.76 12.23 9.03
CA VAL A 210 3.80 12.36 10.49
C VAL A 210 5.11 12.99 10.98
N ALA A 211 5.14 13.33 12.27
CA ALA A 211 6.36 13.71 12.94
C ALA A 211 7.37 12.54 12.95
N GLU A 212 8.65 12.86 12.79
CA GLU A 212 9.73 11.89 12.63
C GLU A 212 9.84 10.89 13.79
N ASN A 213 9.51 11.30 15.00
CA ASN A 213 9.56 10.46 16.21
C ASN A 213 8.52 9.34 16.24
N ARG A 214 7.56 9.32 15.30
CA ARG A 214 6.61 8.21 15.15
C ARG A 214 7.15 7.06 14.31
N ILE A 215 8.20 7.30 13.54
CA ILE A 215 8.78 6.27 12.66
C ILE A 215 9.56 5.25 13.50
N THR A 216 9.16 3.99 13.39
CA THR A 216 9.79 2.86 14.09
C THR A 216 10.59 1.95 13.16
N ALA A 217 10.29 1.98 11.85
CA ALA A 217 11.06 1.23 10.86
C ALA A 217 11.31 2.09 9.61
N GLU A 218 12.49 1.86 9.00
CA GLU A 218 12.94 2.52 7.78
C GLU A 218 13.56 1.47 6.88
N ILE A 219 12.94 1.22 5.73
CA ILE A 219 13.35 0.18 4.80
C ILE A 219 14.00 0.84 3.59
N ASP A 220 15.31 0.72 3.50
CA ASP A 220 16.05 1.15 2.32
C ASP A 220 15.78 0.19 1.15
N GLY A 221 15.03 0.65 0.18
CA GLY A 221 14.72 -0.03 -1.05
C GLY A 221 15.41 0.58 -2.28
N THR A 222 16.44 1.40 -2.10
CA THR A 222 17.13 2.10 -3.21
C THR A 222 17.63 1.15 -4.28
N ALA A 223 18.10 -0.04 -3.92
CA ALA A 223 18.51 -1.07 -4.88
C ALA A 223 17.36 -1.61 -5.76
N TYR A 224 16.12 -1.36 -5.37
CA TYR A 224 14.90 -1.82 -6.03
C TYR A 224 14.09 -0.67 -6.67
N ALA A 225 14.70 0.51 -6.81
CA ALA A 225 14.06 1.69 -7.40
C ALA A 225 13.47 1.42 -8.79
N ALA A 226 14.22 0.74 -9.65
CA ALA A 226 13.78 0.39 -11.00
C ALA A 226 12.56 -0.56 -10.99
N ALA A 227 12.55 -1.56 -10.09
CA ALA A 227 11.41 -2.48 -9.94
C ALA A 227 10.17 -1.73 -9.46
N LYS A 228 10.32 -0.83 -8.48
CA LYS A 228 9.22 0.02 -8.01
C LYS A 228 8.67 0.91 -9.13
N ALA A 229 9.55 1.62 -9.85
CA ALA A 229 9.13 2.47 -10.96
C ALA A 229 8.43 1.67 -12.08
N ALA A 230 8.90 0.46 -12.40
CA ALA A 230 8.27 -0.42 -13.37
C ALA A 230 6.88 -0.88 -12.90
N ALA A 231 6.73 -1.27 -11.62
CA ALA A 231 5.44 -1.64 -11.04
C ALA A 231 4.46 -0.46 -11.06
N MET A 232 4.90 0.75 -10.70
CA MET A 232 4.07 1.95 -10.80
C MET A 232 3.63 2.25 -12.24
N ARG A 233 4.52 2.08 -13.23
CA ARG A 233 4.15 2.22 -14.66
C ARG A 233 3.16 1.17 -15.15
N ALA A 234 3.14 0.00 -14.54
CA ALA A 234 2.17 -1.03 -14.89
C ALA A 234 0.73 -0.62 -14.56
N HIS A 235 0.54 0.26 -13.57
CA HIS A 235 -0.75 0.89 -13.25
C HIS A 235 -1.03 2.11 -14.15
N ALA A 236 -0.92 1.93 -15.46
CA ALA A 236 -0.93 3.00 -16.45
C ALA A 236 -2.23 3.82 -16.47
N THR A 237 -3.36 3.23 -16.06
CA THR A 237 -4.62 3.98 -15.95
C THR A 237 -4.61 4.99 -14.81
N GLN A 238 -3.76 4.81 -13.78
CA GLN A 238 -3.79 5.57 -12.53
C GLN A 238 -2.52 6.36 -12.23
N ILE A 239 -1.37 5.96 -12.81
CA ILE A 239 -0.06 6.52 -12.48
C ILE A 239 0.70 6.89 -13.74
N GLU A 240 1.21 8.12 -13.78
CA GLU A 240 2.20 8.57 -14.76
C GLU A 240 3.56 8.72 -14.08
N VAL A 241 4.52 7.87 -14.42
CA VAL A 241 5.90 7.95 -13.91
C VAL A 241 6.76 8.75 -14.88
N ALA A 242 7.45 9.76 -14.37
CA ALA A 242 8.36 10.58 -15.17
C ALA A 242 9.51 9.75 -15.79
N PRO A 243 10.09 10.21 -16.92
CA PRO A 243 11.18 9.47 -17.59
C PRO A 243 12.44 9.27 -16.75
N ASP A 244 12.67 10.13 -15.75
CA ASP A 244 13.81 10.06 -14.82
C ASP A 244 13.61 9.04 -13.70
N GLU A 245 12.40 8.45 -13.58
CA GLU A 245 12.01 7.50 -12.53
C GLU A 245 12.12 8.04 -11.09
N ALA A 246 12.23 9.35 -10.95
CA ALA A 246 12.37 10.01 -9.63
C ALA A 246 11.07 10.69 -9.16
N SER A 247 10.09 10.83 -10.05
CA SER A 247 8.80 11.45 -9.77
C SER A 247 7.65 10.80 -10.54
N PHE A 248 6.45 11.02 -10.07
CA PHE A 248 5.21 10.54 -10.69
C PHE A 248 4.07 11.52 -10.42
N ALA A 249 2.97 11.38 -11.16
CA ALA A 249 1.70 12.03 -10.88
C ALA A 249 0.54 11.03 -10.98
N LEU A 250 -0.57 11.37 -10.36
CA LEU A 250 -1.87 10.74 -10.51
C LEU A 250 -2.73 11.54 -11.50
N SER A 251 -4.00 11.23 -11.63
CA SER A 251 -4.97 11.93 -12.50
C SER A 251 -5.04 13.45 -12.29
N ASN A 252 -4.66 13.92 -11.10
CA ASN A 252 -4.61 15.35 -10.77
C ASN A 252 -3.40 16.09 -11.37
N GLU A 253 -2.51 15.40 -12.07
CA GLU A 253 -1.28 15.93 -12.72
C GLU A 253 -0.29 16.61 -11.77
N LEU A 254 -0.43 16.42 -10.45
CA LEU A 254 0.45 16.98 -9.45
C LEU A 254 1.66 16.07 -9.21
N ALA A 255 2.86 16.56 -9.54
CA ALA A 255 4.08 15.79 -9.34
C ALA A 255 4.34 15.46 -7.87
N GLN A 256 4.74 14.22 -7.62
CA GLN A 256 5.15 13.71 -6.32
C GLN A 256 6.52 13.02 -6.44
N PRO A 257 7.38 13.08 -5.42
CA PRO A 257 8.62 12.32 -5.40
C PRO A 257 8.34 10.81 -5.35
N LEU A 258 9.07 10.01 -6.13
CA LEU A 258 9.07 8.56 -6.00
C LEU A 258 10.04 8.17 -4.87
N PHE A 259 9.48 7.77 -3.74
CA PHE A 259 10.27 7.38 -2.56
C PHE A 259 10.69 5.91 -2.67
N THR A 260 11.98 5.63 -2.52
CA THR A 260 12.54 4.27 -2.51
C THR A 260 12.92 3.80 -1.11
N THR A 261 13.12 4.72 -0.17
CA THR A 261 13.13 4.40 1.26
C THR A 261 11.70 4.55 1.78
N GLU A 262 11.19 3.48 2.39
CA GLU A 262 9.81 3.39 2.85
C GLU A 262 9.76 3.30 4.38
N TYR A 263 8.81 3.99 5.00
CA TYR A 263 8.79 4.24 6.43
C TYR A 263 7.53 3.69 7.07
N TYR A 264 7.69 3.21 8.31
CA TYR A 264 6.63 2.50 9.00
C TYR A 264 6.55 2.88 10.48
N GLU A 265 5.34 2.79 11.02
CA GLU A 265 5.06 2.88 12.45
C GLU A 265 4.54 1.53 12.95
N LEU A 266 5.18 0.95 13.96
CA LEU A 266 4.72 -0.28 14.59
C LEU A 266 3.45 0.00 15.42
N ALA A 267 2.37 -0.71 15.14
CA ALA A 267 1.12 -0.61 15.90
C ALA A 267 1.35 -1.01 17.37
N GLY A 268 0.93 -0.16 18.29
CA GLY A 268 1.11 -0.39 19.73
C GLY A 268 2.57 -0.36 20.20
N GLY A 269 3.50 -0.01 19.31
CA GLY A 269 4.93 0.02 19.60
C GLY A 269 5.31 1.17 20.53
N ALA A 270 6.12 0.87 21.57
CA ALA A 270 6.75 1.91 22.36
C ALA A 270 7.79 2.64 21.49
N THR A 271 7.62 3.94 21.33
CA THR A 271 8.62 4.86 20.80
C THR A 271 9.82 4.92 21.73
N GLY A 272 10.79 4.03 21.62
CA GLY A 272 11.89 4.05 22.58
C GLY A 272 13.15 3.28 22.19
N ALA A 273 13.03 2.30 21.36
CA ALA A 273 14.16 1.67 20.69
C ALA A 273 14.29 2.32 19.31
N GLY A 274 15.45 2.74 18.88
CA GLY A 274 15.68 3.41 17.59
C GLY A 274 14.99 2.69 16.41
N ARG A 275 14.97 3.32 15.23
CA ARG A 275 14.40 2.72 14.01
C ARG A 275 15.06 1.40 13.67
N VAL A 276 14.26 0.41 13.26
CA VAL A 276 14.77 -0.84 12.69
C VAL A 276 14.85 -0.72 11.16
N SER A 277 15.79 -1.46 10.55
CA SER A 277 15.97 -1.53 9.08
C SER A 277 15.41 -2.83 8.48
N ASP A 278 14.67 -3.60 9.27
CA ASP A 278 14.04 -4.85 8.91
C ASP A 278 12.68 -4.97 9.63
N LEU A 279 11.59 -5.13 8.88
CA LEU A 279 10.25 -5.29 9.45
C LEU A 279 10.09 -6.56 10.30
N PHE A 280 10.94 -7.57 10.07
CA PHE A 280 10.94 -8.81 10.83
C PHE A 280 11.73 -8.74 12.14
N ALA A 281 12.38 -7.60 12.43
CA ALA A 281 13.12 -7.45 13.65
C ALA A 281 12.25 -7.68 14.89
N GLY A 282 12.64 -8.65 15.74
CA GLY A 282 11.89 -9.05 16.94
C GLY A 282 10.60 -9.83 16.66
N ALA A 283 10.34 -10.28 15.43
CA ALA A 283 9.20 -11.14 15.12
C ALA A 283 9.43 -12.61 15.54
N GLU A 284 10.68 -12.98 15.83
CA GLU A 284 11.08 -14.35 16.18
C GLU A 284 10.84 -14.70 17.67
N GLU A 285 10.54 -13.70 18.52
CA GLU A 285 10.43 -13.87 19.98
C GLU A 285 9.03 -14.33 20.47
N THR A 286 8.07 -14.54 19.58
CA THR A 286 6.67 -14.87 19.92
C THR A 286 6.27 -16.30 19.56
N SER A 287 7.15 -17.29 19.82
CA SER A 287 6.86 -18.72 19.65
C SER A 287 6.33 -19.36 20.92
#